data_e5b43cabe1c54d01ca9435e295c1e5bc
#
_entry.id   e5b43cabe1c54d01ca9435e295c1e5bc
#
_cell.length_a   1.000
_cell.length_b   1.000
_cell.length_c   1.000
_cell.angle_alpha   90.00
_cell.angle_beta   90.00
_cell.angle_gamma   90.00
#
_symmetry.space_group_name_H-M   'P 1'
#
loop_
_entity.id
_entity.type
_entity.pdbx_description
1 polymer ?
#
loop_
_entity_poly.entity_id
_entity_poly.type
_entity_poly.pdbx_seq_one_letter_code
_entity_poly.pdbx_strand_id
1 'polypeptide(L)'
;GDAVFLVMARHICERIEAFHGNLVLSFNPVEENQHTGIIEAIDVFEELQKTYGLRYILAINNDYICPMYPGDPVKYIYTGAVGKVLPCFYIKGMETHVGQCFNGFDASMVAAQLVDLIHLNPALCDAYNGEMTLPPSVLKCKDLKKQYNVQTIHEAFVYFNYFLHNASTQEVVQKMTTLAGQALARVGDKMNARYKSYQELTGKVYEPKVYETEVLTYGELFDRVKKNYDGDLQKKLDEETERLRGAGTDSREISMEITRLLTELSGIRHTVIVFFFAAPYCPHNTLKHEIPEEEACYRKLAEIAAEFGKQSNETYELNQFFPSLTDSSYLKIDDSDQSIACLKRNFAQYDKLYAVPLERMKKLNIPAVNFGCWGKDAHRWTERVHVPYSFEVLPRLITYTFEKLFHEEVIL
;
A
#
# COMPACT_ATOMS: atom_id res chain seq x y z
N GLY A 1 12.61 -2.51 -19.46
CA GLY A 1 13.38 -3.29 -18.47
C GLY A 1 13.99 -4.52 -19.09
N ASP A 2 13.19 -5.48 -19.50
CA ASP A 2 13.63 -6.83 -19.93
C ASP A 2 14.71 -6.81 -21.01
N ALA A 3 14.57 -5.99 -22.04
CA ALA A 3 15.56 -5.86 -23.11
C ALA A 3 16.94 -5.41 -22.59
N VAL A 4 16.98 -4.54 -21.58
CA VAL A 4 18.22 -4.09 -20.94
C VAL A 4 18.88 -5.24 -20.22
N PHE A 5 18.15 -6.01 -19.41
CA PHE A 5 18.68 -7.17 -18.70
C PHE A 5 19.14 -8.30 -19.64
N LEU A 6 18.45 -8.54 -20.76
CA LEU A 6 18.87 -9.53 -21.75
C LEU A 6 20.19 -9.14 -22.43
N VAL A 7 20.38 -7.86 -22.79
CA VAL A 7 21.64 -7.37 -23.36
C VAL A 7 22.78 -7.50 -22.35
N MET A 8 22.52 -7.09 -21.10
CA MET A 8 23.49 -7.21 -20.01
C MET A 8 23.88 -8.67 -19.74
N ALA A 9 22.89 -9.58 -19.65
CA ALA A 9 23.14 -11.01 -19.47
C ALA A 9 24.03 -11.57 -20.58
N ARG A 10 23.78 -11.18 -21.84
CA ARG A 10 24.63 -11.57 -22.97
C ARG A 10 26.07 -11.11 -22.78
N HIS A 11 26.29 -9.85 -22.40
CA HIS A 11 27.64 -9.32 -22.15
C HIS A 11 28.37 -10.06 -21.02
N ILE A 12 27.63 -10.41 -19.94
CA ILE A 12 28.20 -11.22 -18.84
C ILE A 12 28.54 -12.63 -19.32
N CYS A 13 27.67 -13.29 -20.10
CA CYS A 13 27.92 -14.62 -20.65
C CYS A 13 29.14 -14.64 -21.56
N GLU A 14 29.37 -13.58 -22.36
CA GLU A 14 30.56 -13.47 -23.23
C GLU A 14 31.88 -13.36 -22.42
N ARG A 15 31.81 -13.04 -21.12
CA ARG A 15 32.91 -12.84 -20.17
C ARG A 15 32.74 -13.64 -18.90
N ILE A 16 32.05 -14.75 -18.93
CA ILE A 16 31.64 -15.52 -17.77
C ILE A 16 32.79 -15.93 -16.85
N GLU A 17 33.98 -16.19 -17.43
CA GLU A 17 35.17 -16.54 -16.66
C GLU A 17 35.72 -15.41 -15.80
N ALA A 18 35.40 -14.17 -16.15
CA ALA A 18 35.78 -12.98 -15.39
C ALA A 18 34.69 -12.53 -14.38
N PHE A 19 33.54 -13.19 -14.36
CA PHE A 19 32.44 -12.87 -13.48
C PHE A 19 32.52 -13.68 -12.18
N HIS A 20 32.78 -12.99 -11.05
CA HIS A 20 33.01 -13.61 -9.75
C HIS A 20 31.73 -13.67 -8.90
N GLY A 21 30.66 -14.23 -9.44
CA GLY A 21 29.40 -14.31 -8.69
C GLY A 21 28.34 -15.11 -9.44
N ASN A 22 27.12 -15.04 -8.97
CA ASN A 22 25.96 -15.64 -9.61
C ASN A 22 24.98 -14.52 -9.98
N LEU A 23 24.40 -14.61 -11.17
CA LEU A 23 23.36 -13.71 -11.63
C LEU A 23 22.05 -14.48 -11.75
N VAL A 24 21.02 -14.02 -11.07
CA VAL A 24 19.65 -14.52 -11.20
C VAL A 24 18.85 -13.46 -11.95
N LEU A 25 18.22 -13.84 -13.06
CA LEU A 25 17.32 -12.97 -13.82
C LEU A 25 15.88 -13.40 -13.57
N SER A 26 15.07 -12.48 -13.10
CA SER A 26 13.64 -12.67 -12.89
C SER A 26 12.85 -11.73 -13.81
N PHE A 27 11.97 -12.29 -14.63
CA PHE A 27 11.07 -11.55 -15.51
C PHE A 27 9.63 -11.77 -15.04
N ASN A 28 8.99 -10.71 -14.56
CA ASN A 28 7.63 -10.78 -14.07
C ASN A 28 6.65 -10.21 -15.13
N PRO A 29 5.82 -11.06 -15.77
CA PRO A 29 4.86 -10.61 -16.78
C PRO A 29 3.55 -10.06 -16.19
N VAL A 30 3.38 -10.06 -14.86
CA VAL A 30 2.13 -9.74 -14.16
C VAL A 30 2.31 -8.73 -13.03
N GLU A 31 3.32 -7.87 -13.14
CA GLU A 31 3.60 -6.81 -12.15
C GLU A 31 2.37 -5.94 -11.93
N GLU A 32 1.71 -5.47 -13.00
CA GLU A 32 0.50 -4.65 -12.97
C GLU A 32 -0.74 -5.37 -12.41
N ASN A 33 -0.68 -6.69 -12.23
CA ASN A 33 -1.74 -7.49 -11.65
C ASN A 33 -1.43 -7.90 -10.20
N GLN A 34 -1.35 -6.93 -9.31
CA GLN A 34 -1.16 -7.12 -7.87
C GLN A 34 0.16 -7.82 -7.51
N HIS A 35 1.20 -7.69 -8.34
CA HIS A 35 2.56 -8.24 -8.12
C HIS A 35 2.59 -9.76 -7.90
N THR A 36 1.62 -10.50 -8.41
CA THR A 36 1.50 -11.94 -8.15
C THR A 36 2.73 -12.71 -8.58
N GLY A 37 3.39 -12.31 -9.67
CA GLY A 37 4.59 -12.97 -10.16
C GLY A 37 5.77 -12.89 -9.21
N ILE A 38 6.08 -11.72 -8.65
CA ILE A 38 7.17 -11.59 -7.68
C ILE A 38 6.82 -12.25 -6.34
N ILE A 39 5.56 -12.21 -5.93
CA ILE A 39 5.08 -12.88 -4.72
C ILE A 39 5.30 -14.40 -4.83
N GLU A 40 5.00 -15.00 -5.98
CA GLU A 40 5.23 -16.43 -6.26
C GLU A 40 6.73 -16.74 -6.45
N ALA A 41 7.52 -15.81 -7.00
CA ALA A 41 8.95 -15.99 -7.20
C ALA A 41 9.74 -16.13 -5.88
N ILE A 42 9.18 -15.73 -4.73
CA ILE A 42 9.79 -15.94 -3.41
C ILE A 42 10.12 -17.41 -3.17
N ASP A 43 9.26 -18.33 -3.61
CA ASP A 43 9.47 -19.77 -3.52
C ASP A 43 10.74 -20.19 -4.29
N VAL A 44 10.89 -19.64 -5.50
CA VAL A 44 12.03 -19.92 -6.38
C VAL A 44 13.33 -19.36 -5.80
N PHE A 45 13.29 -18.15 -5.25
CA PHE A 45 14.47 -17.54 -4.62
C PHE A 45 14.95 -18.34 -3.41
N GLU A 46 14.05 -18.83 -2.58
CA GLU A 46 14.40 -19.71 -1.46
C GLU A 46 14.97 -21.05 -1.94
N GLU A 47 14.41 -21.62 -2.99
CA GLU A 47 14.89 -22.89 -3.58
C GLU A 47 16.31 -22.73 -4.14
N LEU A 48 16.55 -21.66 -4.90
CA LEU A 48 17.89 -21.35 -5.44
C LEU A 48 18.90 -21.14 -4.31
N GLN A 49 18.53 -20.41 -3.25
CA GLN A 49 19.39 -20.22 -2.10
C GLN A 49 19.78 -21.55 -1.44
N LYS A 50 18.82 -22.45 -1.25
CA LYS A 50 19.05 -23.77 -0.64
C LYS A 50 19.88 -24.69 -1.54
N THR A 51 19.54 -24.75 -2.83
CA THR A 51 20.14 -25.68 -3.79
C THR A 51 21.60 -25.33 -4.10
N TYR A 52 21.89 -24.03 -4.25
CA TYR A 52 23.21 -23.57 -4.71
C TYR A 52 24.00 -22.86 -3.61
N GLY A 53 23.47 -22.76 -2.38
CA GLY A 53 24.12 -22.04 -1.27
C GLY A 53 24.25 -20.54 -1.55
N LEU A 54 23.32 -19.93 -2.28
CA LEU A 54 23.42 -18.54 -2.67
C LEU A 54 23.15 -17.61 -1.49
N ARG A 55 23.86 -16.48 -1.48
CA ARG A 55 23.55 -15.31 -0.69
C ARG A 55 23.21 -14.16 -1.65
N TYR A 56 21.99 -13.67 -1.60
CA TYR A 56 21.60 -12.50 -2.37
C TYR A 56 22.21 -11.26 -1.75
N ILE A 57 23.01 -10.51 -2.51
CA ILE A 57 23.67 -9.29 -2.04
C ILE A 57 22.93 -8.02 -2.44
N LEU A 58 22.32 -8.02 -3.63
CA LEU A 58 21.55 -6.91 -4.16
C LEU A 58 20.64 -7.40 -5.28
N ALA A 59 19.40 -6.91 -5.28
CA ALA A 59 18.51 -6.99 -6.43
C ALA A 59 18.49 -5.64 -7.14
N ILE A 60 18.64 -5.65 -8.46
CA ILE A 60 18.47 -4.47 -9.30
C ILE A 60 17.14 -4.62 -10.03
N ASN A 61 16.19 -3.76 -9.66
CA ASN A 61 14.94 -3.60 -10.39
C ASN A 61 15.14 -2.59 -11.54
N ASN A 62 14.43 -2.77 -12.63
CA ASN A 62 14.49 -1.86 -13.78
C ASN A 62 13.11 -1.30 -14.09
N ASP A 63 12.50 -0.73 -13.08
CA ASP A 63 11.23 -0.01 -13.21
C ASP A 63 11.47 1.41 -13.75
N TYR A 64 10.44 1.97 -14.31
CA TYR A 64 10.46 3.27 -14.98
C TYR A 64 10.87 4.42 -14.05
N ILE A 65 11.74 5.32 -14.54
CA ILE A 65 12.08 6.58 -13.87
C ILE A 65 11.75 7.78 -14.77
N CYS A 66 11.40 8.89 -14.17
CA CYS A 66 11.04 10.11 -14.88
C CYS A 66 11.63 11.37 -14.23
N PRO A 67 11.71 12.47 -14.98
CA PRO A 67 12.02 13.77 -14.41
C PRO A 67 11.04 14.18 -13.31
N MET A 68 11.51 14.74 -12.21
CA MET A 68 10.65 15.24 -11.13
C MET A 68 10.00 16.58 -11.46
N TYR A 69 10.63 17.36 -12.36
CA TYR A 69 10.10 18.64 -12.83
C TYR A 69 10.46 18.86 -14.31
N PRO A 70 9.79 19.80 -15.02
CA PRO A 70 10.10 20.09 -16.41
C PRO A 70 11.55 20.57 -16.59
N GLY A 71 12.32 19.87 -17.43
CA GLY A 71 13.73 20.19 -17.71
C GLY A 71 14.75 19.55 -16.76
N ASP A 72 14.30 18.72 -15.83
CA ASP A 72 15.15 17.98 -14.91
C ASP A 72 16.07 16.99 -15.67
N PRO A 73 17.40 17.14 -15.57
CA PRO A 73 18.35 16.25 -16.23
C PRO A 73 18.73 15.03 -15.39
N VAL A 74 18.36 15.01 -14.11
CA VAL A 74 18.80 14.02 -13.12
C VAL A 74 18.21 12.65 -13.40
N LYS A 75 19.04 11.62 -13.25
CA LYS A 75 18.64 10.21 -13.26
C LYS A 75 18.59 9.70 -11.83
N TYR A 76 17.40 9.36 -11.37
CA TYR A 76 17.19 8.92 -9.99
C TYR A 76 17.48 7.44 -9.84
N ILE A 77 18.24 7.10 -8.80
CA ILE A 77 18.47 5.74 -8.34
C ILE A 77 17.72 5.62 -7.02
N TYR A 78 16.80 4.68 -6.91
CA TYR A 78 16.03 4.48 -5.69
C TYR A 78 16.57 3.27 -4.93
N THR A 79 16.89 3.46 -3.65
CA THR A 79 17.48 2.42 -2.78
C THR A 79 16.44 1.67 -1.96
N GLY A 80 15.19 1.75 -2.38
CA GLY A 80 14.05 1.09 -1.78
C GLY A 80 12.76 1.47 -2.49
N ALA A 81 11.64 1.11 -1.90
CA ALA A 81 10.31 1.32 -2.46
C ALA A 81 9.31 1.79 -1.41
N VAL A 82 8.40 2.68 -1.83
CA VAL A 82 7.29 3.12 -1.01
C VAL A 82 6.36 1.94 -0.68
N GLY A 83 5.93 1.86 0.58
CA GLY A 83 4.88 0.95 0.98
C GLY A 83 3.49 1.51 0.70
N LYS A 84 2.51 0.61 0.67
CA LYS A 84 1.11 0.97 0.47
C LYS A 84 0.19 0.11 1.31
N VAL A 85 -0.76 0.76 1.94
CA VAL A 85 -1.95 0.13 2.54
C VAL A 85 -3.23 0.75 1.98
N LEU A 86 -4.32 0.03 2.04
CA LEU A 86 -5.66 0.54 1.76
C LEU A 86 -6.48 0.63 3.05
N PRO A 87 -6.49 1.77 3.73
CA PRO A 87 -7.43 2.05 4.81
C PRO A 87 -8.86 2.09 4.27
N CYS A 88 -9.70 1.21 4.79
CA CYS A 88 -11.09 1.05 4.41
C CYS A 88 -12.01 1.32 5.60
N PHE A 89 -13.17 1.91 5.34
CA PHE A 89 -14.18 2.20 6.33
C PHE A 89 -15.54 1.72 5.84
N TYR A 90 -16.09 0.73 6.53
CA TYR A 90 -17.48 0.41 6.43
C TYR A 90 -18.24 1.22 7.48
N ILE A 91 -19.28 1.89 7.06
CA ILE A 91 -20.08 2.81 7.89
C ILE A 91 -21.50 2.30 7.91
N LYS A 92 -21.99 1.95 9.10
CA LYS A 92 -23.40 1.69 9.35
C LYS A 92 -23.99 2.86 10.11
N GLY A 93 -24.89 3.57 9.49
CA GLY A 93 -25.66 4.65 10.07
C GLY A 93 -26.98 4.17 10.67
N MET A 94 -27.85 5.13 10.97
CA MET A 94 -29.24 4.89 11.35
C MET A 94 -30.15 5.53 10.30
N GLU A 95 -30.77 4.70 9.49
CA GLU A 95 -31.71 5.17 8.48
C GLU A 95 -33.01 5.69 9.10
N THR A 96 -33.63 6.62 8.43
CA THR A 96 -34.95 7.14 8.79
C THR A 96 -35.70 7.61 7.55
N HIS A 97 -37.02 7.71 7.65
CA HIS A 97 -37.81 8.32 6.59
C HIS A 97 -37.39 9.78 6.38
N VAL A 98 -37.27 10.24 5.14
CA VAL A 98 -36.82 11.60 4.81
C VAL A 98 -37.67 12.71 5.47
N GLY A 99 -38.94 12.43 5.74
CA GLY A 99 -39.82 13.31 6.53
C GLY A 99 -39.43 13.44 8.02
N GLN A 100 -38.50 12.60 8.47
CA GLN A 100 -37.99 12.59 9.85
C GLN A 100 -36.44 12.62 9.87
N CYS A 101 -35.84 13.30 8.90
CA CYS A 101 -34.40 13.23 8.58
C CYS A 101 -33.47 13.54 9.76
N PHE A 102 -33.90 14.24 10.78
CA PHE A 102 -33.12 14.51 12.00
C PHE A 102 -33.19 13.38 13.03
N ASN A 103 -33.99 12.32 12.83
CA ASN A 103 -34.07 11.20 13.77
C ASN A 103 -33.07 10.07 13.49
N GLY A 104 -32.45 10.08 12.33
CA GLY A 104 -31.43 9.11 11.94
C GLY A 104 -30.01 9.67 12.05
N PHE A 105 -29.04 8.89 11.57
CA PHE A 105 -27.64 9.29 11.41
C PHE A 105 -27.14 8.81 10.05
N ASP A 106 -27.01 9.72 9.11
CA ASP A 106 -26.79 9.41 7.69
C ASP A 106 -25.33 8.97 7.43
N ALA A 107 -25.16 7.74 6.92
CA ALA A 107 -23.84 7.17 6.63
C ALA A 107 -23.08 7.95 5.55
N SER A 108 -23.78 8.60 4.60
CA SER A 108 -23.10 9.38 3.56
C SER A 108 -22.48 10.67 4.09
N MET A 109 -23.08 11.28 5.10
CA MET A 109 -22.48 12.44 5.77
C MET A 109 -21.17 12.05 6.48
N VAL A 110 -21.12 10.86 7.07
CA VAL A 110 -19.92 10.33 7.72
C VAL A 110 -18.84 10.02 6.67
N ALA A 111 -19.20 9.37 5.57
CA ALA A 111 -18.28 9.10 4.46
C ALA A 111 -17.68 10.40 3.88
N ALA A 112 -18.52 11.42 3.66
CA ALA A 112 -18.06 12.73 3.19
C ALA A 112 -17.11 13.40 4.19
N GLN A 113 -17.37 13.27 5.51
CA GLN A 113 -16.51 13.84 6.55
C GLN A 113 -15.16 13.09 6.65
N LEU A 114 -15.14 11.75 6.44
CA LEU A 114 -13.88 10.98 6.33
C LEU A 114 -13.07 11.45 5.13
N VAL A 115 -13.71 11.68 3.98
CA VAL A 115 -13.03 12.21 2.80
C VAL A 115 -12.44 13.59 3.08
N ASP A 116 -13.19 14.50 3.71
CA ASP A 116 -12.71 15.83 4.09
C ASP A 116 -11.49 15.80 5.03
N LEU A 117 -11.47 14.85 5.97
CA LEU A 117 -10.38 14.73 6.95
C LEU A 117 -9.11 14.06 6.38
N ILE A 118 -9.27 13.15 5.42
CA ILE A 118 -8.18 12.25 4.99
C ILE A 118 -7.63 12.61 3.61
N HIS A 119 -8.49 12.93 2.64
CA HIS A 119 -8.08 13.13 1.26
C HIS A 119 -7.16 14.34 1.10
N LEU A 120 -6.00 14.10 0.49
CA LEU A 120 -4.95 15.09 0.24
C LEU A 120 -4.49 15.86 1.49
N ASN A 121 -4.65 15.27 2.67
CA ASN A 121 -4.23 15.88 3.93
C ASN A 121 -2.73 15.66 4.17
N PRO A 122 -1.87 16.72 4.07
CA PRO A 122 -0.43 16.55 4.23
C PRO A 122 0.01 16.20 5.66
N ALA A 123 -0.85 16.42 6.67
CA ALA A 123 -0.57 15.99 8.04
C ALA A 123 -0.57 14.45 8.20
N LEU A 124 -1.02 13.72 7.18
CA LEU A 124 -1.03 12.26 7.14
C LEU A 124 0.11 11.68 6.29
N CYS A 125 0.95 12.52 5.70
CA CYS A 125 2.17 12.05 5.04
C CYS A 125 3.06 11.33 6.05
N ASP A 126 3.71 10.27 5.58
CA ASP A 126 4.77 9.59 6.31
C ASP A 126 6.13 10.08 5.84
N ALA A 127 7.14 10.02 6.71
CA ALA A 127 8.47 10.52 6.40
C ALA A 127 9.56 9.60 6.96
N TYR A 128 10.64 9.47 6.20
CA TYR A 128 11.87 8.85 6.65
C TYR A 128 13.06 9.62 6.07
N ASN A 129 14.01 9.99 6.91
CA ASN A 129 15.28 10.64 6.55
C ASN A 129 15.14 11.82 5.56
N GLY A 130 14.10 12.65 5.75
CA GLY A 130 13.84 13.85 4.93
C GLY A 130 12.99 13.61 3.68
N GLU A 131 12.75 12.38 3.28
CA GLU A 131 11.81 12.06 2.20
C GLU A 131 10.39 11.84 2.75
N MET A 132 9.41 12.39 2.06
CA MET A 132 8.00 12.34 2.45
C MET A 132 7.16 11.63 1.40
N THR A 133 6.17 10.85 1.86
CA THR A 133 5.16 10.28 0.97
C THR A 133 4.24 11.36 0.41
N LEU A 134 3.54 11.02 -0.68
CA LEU A 134 2.36 11.78 -1.08
C LEU A 134 1.23 11.59 -0.04
N PRO A 135 0.34 12.59 0.13
CA PRO A 135 -0.77 12.48 1.05
C PRO A 135 -1.78 11.41 0.58
N PRO A 136 -2.60 10.87 1.51
CA PRO A 136 -3.61 9.88 1.17
C PRO A 136 -4.59 10.39 0.12
N SER A 137 -5.02 9.50 -0.77
CA SER A 137 -6.00 9.81 -1.81
C SER A 137 -7.21 8.91 -1.72
N VAL A 138 -8.43 9.48 -1.76
CA VAL A 138 -9.64 8.69 -1.86
C VAL A 138 -9.70 7.97 -3.20
N LEU A 139 -9.92 6.65 -3.17
CA LEU A 139 -10.05 5.82 -4.37
C LEU A 139 -11.51 5.41 -4.61
N LYS A 140 -12.30 5.32 -3.54
CA LYS A 140 -13.72 4.99 -3.65
C LYS A 140 -14.50 5.62 -2.50
N CYS A 141 -15.66 6.14 -2.83
CA CYS A 141 -16.66 6.60 -1.86
C CYS A 141 -18.04 6.32 -2.46
N LYS A 142 -18.83 5.48 -1.79
CA LYS A 142 -20.16 5.11 -2.27
C LYS A 142 -21.11 4.80 -1.10
N ASP A 143 -22.40 4.99 -1.31
CA ASP A 143 -23.43 4.35 -0.51
C ASP A 143 -23.66 2.89 -0.95
N LEU A 144 -24.29 2.09 -0.10
CA LEU A 144 -24.59 0.68 -0.38
C LEU A 144 -26.05 0.44 -0.70
N LYS A 145 -26.82 1.49 -0.94
CA LYS A 145 -28.24 1.42 -1.29
C LYS A 145 -28.44 0.78 -2.68
N LYS A 146 -29.14 -0.33 -2.73
CA LYS A 146 -29.33 -1.08 -3.98
C LYS A 146 -30.53 -0.61 -4.79
N GLN A 147 -31.53 -0.04 -4.11
CA GLN A 147 -32.80 0.40 -4.75
C GLN A 147 -33.30 1.69 -4.11
N TYR A 148 -34.08 2.46 -4.89
CA TYR A 148 -34.75 3.65 -4.34
C TYR A 148 -35.72 3.27 -3.23
N ASN A 149 -35.64 4.01 -2.14
CA ASN A 149 -36.65 4.08 -1.07
C ASN A 149 -36.63 5.50 -0.50
N VAL A 150 -37.62 5.86 0.30
CA VAL A 150 -37.74 7.19 0.92
C VAL A 150 -36.95 7.33 2.24
N GLN A 151 -35.95 6.52 2.45
CA GLN A 151 -35.09 6.52 3.65
C GLN A 151 -33.76 7.23 3.39
N THR A 152 -33.16 7.76 4.45
CA THR A 152 -31.78 8.24 4.44
C THR A 152 -30.79 7.08 4.23
N ILE A 153 -29.54 7.37 3.97
CA ILE A 153 -28.54 6.33 3.67
C ILE A 153 -28.13 5.60 4.94
N HIS A 154 -28.37 4.27 4.93
CA HIS A 154 -28.06 3.39 6.05
C HIS A 154 -26.58 2.99 6.08
N GLU A 155 -26.01 2.66 4.94
CA GLU A 155 -24.66 2.12 4.84
C GLU A 155 -23.83 2.83 3.78
N ALA A 156 -22.53 3.01 4.04
CA ALA A 156 -21.59 3.59 3.10
C ALA A 156 -20.22 2.89 3.19
N PHE A 157 -19.46 3.00 2.12
CA PHE A 157 -18.10 2.46 2.02
C PHE A 157 -17.16 3.49 1.41
N VAL A 158 -16.01 3.69 2.06
CA VAL A 158 -14.95 4.55 1.57
C VAL A 158 -13.59 3.92 1.81
N TYR A 159 -12.67 4.02 0.83
CA TYR A 159 -11.28 3.63 1.03
C TYR A 159 -10.31 4.56 0.32
N PHE A 160 -9.08 4.53 0.84
CA PHE A 160 -8.01 5.44 0.45
C PHE A 160 -6.76 4.66 0.04
N ASN A 161 -5.96 5.25 -0.84
CA ASN A 161 -4.56 4.92 -0.97
C ASN A 161 -3.79 5.62 0.15
N TYR A 162 -2.93 4.90 0.84
CA TYR A 162 -2.07 5.46 1.89
C TYR A 162 -0.65 4.91 1.73
N PHE A 163 0.29 5.80 1.46
CA PHE A 163 1.70 5.45 1.28
C PHE A 163 2.46 5.47 2.61
N LEU A 164 3.48 4.60 2.71
CA LEU A 164 4.32 4.42 3.88
C LEU A 164 5.80 4.45 3.51
N HIS A 165 6.60 5.17 4.31
CA HIS A 165 8.06 5.13 4.29
C HIS A 165 8.62 4.41 5.51
N ASN A 166 8.02 4.61 6.68
CA ASN A 166 8.50 4.05 7.95
C ASN A 166 7.39 3.79 8.98
N ALA A 167 6.19 4.35 8.80
CA ALA A 167 5.11 4.19 9.75
C ALA A 167 4.64 2.74 9.83
N SER A 168 4.46 2.25 11.06
CA SER A 168 3.89 0.94 11.33
C SER A 168 2.39 0.89 11.02
N THR A 169 1.87 -0.30 10.78
CA THR A 169 0.42 -0.49 10.59
C THR A 169 -0.38 -0.14 11.85
N GLN A 170 0.20 -0.26 13.05
CA GLN A 170 -0.43 0.20 14.31
C GLN A 170 -0.66 1.71 14.29
N GLU A 171 0.35 2.49 13.86
CA GLU A 171 0.23 3.94 13.74
C GLU A 171 -0.84 4.33 12.72
N VAL A 172 -0.92 3.61 11.60
CA VAL A 172 -1.99 3.82 10.61
C VAL A 172 -3.37 3.53 11.24
N VAL A 173 -3.53 2.38 11.90
CA VAL A 173 -4.79 2.03 12.59
C VAL A 173 -5.17 3.12 13.59
N GLN A 174 -4.25 3.55 14.44
CA GLN A 174 -4.50 4.59 15.44
C GLN A 174 -4.91 5.93 14.80
N LYS A 175 -4.18 6.38 13.78
CA LYS A 175 -4.52 7.62 13.06
C LYS A 175 -5.91 7.53 12.42
N MET A 176 -6.20 6.45 11.71
CA MET A 176 -7.44 6.26 10.97
C MET A 176 -8.66 6.11 11.89
N THR A 177 -8.54 5.36 12.98
CA THR A 177 -9.62 5.21 13.97
C THR A 177 -9.87 6.51 14.73
N THR A 178 -8.83 7.29 15.03
CA THR A 178 -8.97 8.64 15.62
C THR A 178 -9.73 9.58 14.68
N LEU A 179 -9.40 9.60 13.38
CA LEU A 179 -10.09 10.39 12.38
C LEU A 179 -11.54 9.94 12.19
N ALA A 180 -11.80 8.63 12.28
CA ALA A 180 -13.15 8.07 12.24
C ALA A 180 -14.00 8.58 13.42
N GLY A 181 -13.44 8.59 14.63
CA GLY A 181 -14.09 9.20 15.81
C GLY A 181 -14.39 10.68 15.65
N GLN A 182 -13.43 11.43 15.09
CA GLN A 182 -13.63 12.85 14.76
C GLN A 182 -14.73 13.06 13.71
N ALA A 183 -14.79 12.19 12.69
CA ALA A 183 -15.83 12.27 11.67
C ALA A 183 -17.22 12.08 12.27
N LEU A 184 -17.40 11.09 13.14
CA LEU A 184 -18.68 10.87 13.84
C LEU A 184 -19.08 12.09 14.71
N ALA A 185 -18.14 12.62 15.50
CA ALA A 185 -18.39 13.79 16.35
C ALA A 185 -18.80 15.02 15.52
N ARG A 186 -18.03 15.35 14.46
CA ARG A 186 -18.33 16.49 13.58
C ARG A 186 -19.67 16.35 12.86
N VAL A 187 -20.05 15.13 12.46
CA VAL A 187 -21.36 14.89 11.84
C VAL A 187 -22.47 15.08 12.86
N GLY A 188 -22.33 14.55 14.08
CA GLY A 188 -23.30 14.74 15.16
C GLY A 188 -23.52 16.23 15.49
N ASP A 189 -22.44 17.00 15.65
CA ASP A 189 -22.48 18.44 15.89
C ASP A 189 -23.17 19.19 14.74
N LYS A 190 -22.81 18.86 13.49
CA LYS A 190 -23.39 19.45 12.28
C LYS A 190 -24.90 19.17 12.16
N MET A 191 -25.30 17.94 12.47
CA MET A 191 -26.72 17.56 12.47
C MET A 191 -27.49 18.33 13.54
N ASN A 192 -26.97 18.44 14.75
CA ASN A 192 -27.58 19.19 15.83
C ASN A 192 -27.64 20.68 15.50
N ALA A 193 -26.62 21.28 14.93
CA ALA A 193 -26.64 22.68 14.52
C ALA A 193 -27.74 22.94 13.45
N ARG A 194 -27.85 22.06 12.45
CA ARG A 194 -28.88 22.15 11.41
C ARG A 194 -30.29 21.92 11.98
N TYR A 195 -30.42 20.98 12.89
CA TYR A 195 -31.68 20.72 13.58
C TYR A 195 -32.13 21.94 14.40
N LYS A 196 -31.22 22.57 15.14
CA LYS A 196 -31.47 23.80 15.87
C LYS A 196 -31.98 24.90 14.93
N SER A 197 -31.28 25.17 13.85
CA SER A 197 -31.72 26.19 12.87
C SER A 197 -33.10 25.88 12.27
N TYR A 198 -33.40 24.60 12.00
CA TYR A 198 -34.73 24.21 11.51
C TYR A 198 -35.82 24.42 12.55
N GLN A 199 -35.56 24.14 13.84
CA GLN A 199 -36.53 24.39 14.91
C GLN A 199 -36.80 25.89 15.08
N GLU A 200 -35.78 26.72 14.99
CA GLU A 200 -35.90 28.19 15.01
C GLU A 200 -36.79 28.70 13.86
N LEU A 201 -36.58 28.19 12.63
CA LEU A 201 -37.42 28.57 11.46
C LEU A 201 -38.89 28.16 11.61
N THR A 202 -39.14 27.06 12.32
CA THR A 202 -40.51 26.52 12.50
C THR A 202 -41.18 26.96 13.80
N GLY A 203 -40.49 27.79 14.61
CA GLY A 203 -41.00 28.28 15.90
C GLY A 203 -41.14 27.17 16.95
N LYS A 204 -40.39 26.07 16.83
CA LYS A 204 -40.42 24.92 17.74
C LYS A 204 -39.27 24.98 18.73
N VAL A 205 -39.44 24.31 19.86
CA VAL A 205 -38.38 24.17 20.87
C VAL A 205 -37.31 23.24 20.36
N TYR A 206 -36.04 23.66 20.51
CA TYR A 206 -34.90 22.83 20.20
C TYR A 206 -34.47 22.05 21.44
N GLU A 207 -34.33 20.74 21.25
CA GLU A 207 -33.67 19.85 22.19
C GLU A 207 -32.55 19.09 21.45
N PRO A 208 -31.29 19.14 21.93
CA PRO A 208 -30.19 18.45 21.25
C PRO A 208 -30.43 16.96 21.25
N LYS A 209 -30.10 16.32 20.11
CA LYS A 209 -30.15 14.86 19.96
C LYS A 209 -28.84 14.25 20.40
N VAL A 210 -28.91 13.17 21.15
CA VAL A 210 -27.76 12.31 21.48
C VAL A 210 -27.73 11.18 20.50
N TYR A 211 -26.59 11.05 19.77
CA TYR A 211 -26.34 9.98 18.83
C TYR A 211 -25.36 8.99 19.45
N GLU A 212 -25.77 7.74 19.60
CA GLU A 212 -24.87 6.67 20.00
C GLU A 212 -24.00 6.29 18.81
N THR A 213 -22.69 6.39 18.97
CA THR A 213 -21.73 6.12 17.91
C THR A 213 -20.52 5.35 18.41
N GLU A 214 -19.96 4.47 17.58
CA GLU A 214 -18.80 3.64 17.91
C GLU A 214 -17.83 3.57 16.74
N VAL A 215 -16.53 3.42 17.03
CA VAL A 215 -15.50 3.06 16.05
C VAL A 215 -14.89 1.75 16.50
N LEU A 216 -14.81 0.79 15.58
CA LEU A 216 -14.18 -0.51 15.77
C LEU A 216 -13.18 -0.77 14.67
N THR A 217 -12.13 -1.49 15.00
CA THR A 217 -11.32 -2.18 14.00
C THR A 217 -11.98 -3.51 13.61
N TYR A 218 -11.59 -4.07 12.45
CA TYR A 218 -12.03 -5.39 12.03
C TYR A 218 -11.71 -6.45 13.07
N GLY A 219 -10.49 -6.41 13.65
CA GLY A 219 -10.10 -7.37 14.68
C GLY A 219 -10.95 -7.29 15.94
N GLU A 220 -11.32 -6.09 16.39
CA GLU A 220 -12.21 -5.90 17.56
C GLU A 220 -13.62 -6.39 17.27
N LEU A 221 -14.14 -6.10 16.07
CA LEU A 221 -15.44 -6.60 15.62
C LEU A 221 -15.45 -8.12 15.53
N PHE A 222 -14.41 -8.73 14.95
CA PHE A 222 -14.27 -10.18 14.85
C PHE A 222 -14.27 -10.84 16.24
N ASP A 223 -13.48 -10.30 17.16
CA ASP A 223 -13.42 -10.84 18.54
C ASP A 223 -14.77 -10.71 19.27
N ARG A 224 -15.49 -9.60 19.04
CA ARG A 224 -16.83 -9.38 19.61
C ARG A 224 -17.83 -10.41 19.10
N VAL A 225 -17.85 -10.64 17.80
CA VAL A 225 -18.75 -11.66 17.19
C VAL A 225 -18.36 -13.05 17.65
N LYS A 226 -17.08 -13.40 17.62
CA LYS A 226 -16.57 -14.72 18.00
C LYS A 226 -16.99 -15.15 19.41
N LYS A 227 -17.08 -14.22 20.36
CA LYS A 227 -17.50 -14.49 21.74
C LYS A 227 -18.93 -15.00 21.85
N ASN A 228 -19.81 -14.59 20.93
CA ASN A 228 -21.26 -14.81 21.03
C ASN A 228 -21.81 -15.64 19.85
N TYR A 229 -20.97 -16.00 18.88
CA TYR A 229 -21.39 -16.76 17.70
C TYR A 229 -21.38 -18.26 18.01
N ASP A 230 -22.52 -18.87 17.82
CA ASP A 230 -22.66 -20.32 17.99
C ASP A 230 -22.29 -21.03 16.69
N GLY A 231 -21.11 -21.63 16.67
CA GLY A 231 -20.54 -22.33 15.52
C GLY A 231 -19.17 -21.86 15.11
N ASP A 232 -18.70 -22.29 13.92
CA ASP A 232 -17.42 -21.89 13.33
C ASP A 232 -17.57 -20.58 12.52
N LEU A 233 -17.25 -19.46 13.15
CA LEU A 233 -17.31 -18.15 12.53
C LEU A 233 -16.37 -18.06 11.31
N GLN A 234 -15.13 -18.57 11.42
CA GLN A 234 -14.16 -18.49 10.33
C GLN A 234 -14.68 -19.24 9.09
N LYS A 235 -15.20 -20.43 9.28
CA LYS A 235 -15.82 -21.21 8.20
C LYS A 235 -16.96 -20.44 7.53
N LYS A 236 -17.82 -19.78 8.31
CA LYS A 236 -18.90 -18.93 7.77
C LYS A 236 -18.40 -17.80 6.90
N LEU A 237 -17.32 -17.11 7.32
CA LEU A 237 -16.72 -16.04 6.55
C LEU A 237 -16.01 -16.57 5.29
N ASP A 238 -15.36 -17.73 5.38
CA ASP A 238 -14.71 -18.39 4.25
C ASP A 238 -15.72 -18.80 3.17
N GLU A 239 -16.84 -19.41 3.56
CA GLU A 239 -17.93 -19.79 2.65
C GLU A 239 -18.47 -18.56 1.90
N GLU A 240 -18.69 -17.45 2.60
CA GLU A 240 -19.17 -16.21 1.99
C GLU A 240 -18.09 -15.59 1.07
N THR A 241 -16.83 -15.64 1.45
CA THR A 241 -15.70 -15.17 0.62
C THR A 241 -15.65 -15.95 -0.69
N GLU A 242 -15.74 -17.28 -0.65
CA GLU A 242 -15.70 -18.11 -1.86
C GLU A 242 -16.96 -17.90 -2.73
N ARG A 243 -18.12 -17.71 -2.13
CA ARG A 243 -19.36 -17.38 -2.86
C ARG A 243 -19.20 -16.07 -3.65
N LEU A 244 -18.68 -15.03 -3.00
CA LEU A 244 -18.47 -13.72 -3.63
C LEU A 244 -17.37 -13.77 -4.71
N ARG A 245 -16.29 -14.50 -4.44
CA ARG A 245 -15.20 -14.73 -5.42
C ARG A 245 -15.75 -15.45 -6.67
N GLY A 246 -16.54 -16.50 -6.48
CA GLY A 246 -17.20 -17.23 -7.58
C GLY A 246 -18.15 -16.37 -8.40
N ALA A 247 -18.69 -15.30 -7.82
CA ALA A 247 -19.50 -14.30 -8.51
C ALA A 247 -18.68 -13.21 -9.25
N GLY A 248 -17.34 -13.28 -9.22
CA GLY A 248 -16.46 -12.30 -9.85
C GLY A 248 -16.40 -10.97 -9.10
N THR A 249 -16.71 -10.94 -7.80
CA THR A 249 -16.68 -9.72 -7.00
C THR A 249 -15.23 -9.28 -6.75
N ASP A 250 -14.96 -7.98 -6.87
CA ASP A 250 -13.65 -7.38 -6.57
C ASP A 250 -13.23 -7.64 -5.11
N SER A 251 -11.94 -7.91 -4.86
CA SER A 251 -11.43 -8.29 -3.53
C SER A 251 -11.71 -7.25 -2.44
N ARG A 252 -11.73 -5.95 -2.76
CA ARG A 252 -12.05 -4.86 -1.82
C ARG A 252 -13.54 -4.84 -1.46
N GLU A 253 -14.38 -5.16 -2.43
CA GLU A 253 -15.81 -5.33 -2.21
C GLU A 253 -16.08 -6.58 -1.36
N ILE A 254 -15.35 -7.68 -1.60
CA ILE A 254 -15.44 -8.88 -0.75
C ILE A 254 -15.07 -8.52 0.70
N SER A 255 -13.94 -7.83 0.91
CA SER A 255 -13.52 -7.40 2.25
C SER A 255 -14.58 -6.53 2.93
N MET A 256 -15.24 -5.65 2.19
CA MET A 256 -16.36 -4.83 2.67
C MET A 256 -17.58 -5.68 3.03
N GLU A 257 -18.01 -6.60 2.17
CA GLU A 257 -19.19 -7.47 2.43
C GLU A 257 -18.94 -8.42 3.63
N ILE A 258 -17.71 -8.90 3.81
CA ILE A 258 -17.33 -9.68 4.99
C ILE A 258 -17.41 -8.84 6.27
N THR A 259 -16.93 -7.60 6.21
CA THR A 259 -17.01 -6.66 7.33
C THR A 259 -18.47 -6.31 7.66
N ARG A 260 -19.30 -6.12 6.63
CA ARG A 260 -20.75 -5.93 6.76
C ARG A 260 -21.43 -7.11 7.42
N LEU A 261 -21.16 -8.34 6.95
CA LEU A 261 -21.68 -9.58 7.53
C LEU A 261 -21.31 -9.70 9.03
N LEU A 262 -20.05 -9.43 9.38
CA LEU A 262 -19.62 -9.41 10.80
C LEU A 262 -20.40 -8.37 11.60
N THR A 263 -20.63 -7.18 11.04
CA THR A 263 -21.41 -6.12 11.71
C THR A 263 -22.86 -6.55 11.93
N GLU A 264 -23.48 -7.25 10.99
CA GLU A 264 -24.82 -7.84 11.14
C GLU A 264 -24.83 -8.90 12.23
N LEU A 265 -23.87 -9.83 12.22
CA LEU A 265 -23.74 -10.90 13.23
C LEU A 265 -23.44 -10.36 14.64
N SER A 266 -22.83 -9.19 14.77
CA SER A 266 -22.55 -8.55 16.06
C SER A 266 -23.79 -8.04 16.79
N GLY A 267 -24.91 -7.88 16.09
CA GLY A 267 -26.13 -7.30 16.64
C GLY A 267 -26.05 -5.81 16.97
N ILE A 268 -25.01 -5.10 16.54
CA ILE A 268 -24.87 -3.64 16.74
C ILE A 268 -26.06 -2.91 16.10
N ARG A 269 -26.77 -2.08 16.88
CA ARG A 269 -27.96 -1.33 16.43
C ARG A 269 -27.76 0.17 16.35
N HIS A 270 -26.65 0.69 16.89
CA HIS A 270 -26.25 2.11 16.81
C HIS A 270 -25.33 2.35 15.61
N THR A 271 -24.99 3.63 15.39
CA THR A 271 -24.06 4.00 14.33
C THR A 271 -22.64 3.51 14.62
N VAL A 272 -22.04 2.81 13.68
CA VAL A 272 -20.67 2.29 13.82
C VAL A 272 -19.85 2.51 12.56
N ILE A 273 -18.59 2.88 12.74
CA ILE A 273 -17.57 2.78 11.70
C ILE A 273 -16.70 1.57 12.02
N VAL A 274 -16.51 0.69 11.05
CA VAL A 274 -15.54 -0.40 11.13
C VAL A 274 -14.38 -0.10 10.18
N PHE A 275 -13.21 0.09 10.78
CA PHE A 275 -11.95 0.23 10.05
C PHE A 275 -11.36 -1.14 9.72
N PHE A 276 -10.85 -1.31 8.49
CA PHE A 276 -10.14 -2.50 8.05
C PHE A 276 -9.15 -2.19 6.93
N PHE A 277 -8.24 -3.12 6.67
CA PHE A 277 -7.40 -3.10 5.48
C PHE A 277 -7.96 -4.02 4.39
N ALA A 278 -7.71 -3.67 3.14
CA ALA A 278 -8.00 -4.50 1.97
C ALA A 278 -6.82 -4.51 0.99
N ALA A 279 -6.86 -5.41 0.02
CA ALA A 279 -5.84 -5.53 -1.03
C ALA A 279 -5.77 -4.29 -1.95
N PRO A 280 -4.58 -3.95 -2.46
CA PRO A 280 -3.28 -4.55 -2.15
C PRO A 280 -2.61 -3.96 -0.91
N TYR A 281 -1.75 -4.75 -0.29
CA TYR A 281 -0.72 -4.29 0.64
C TYR A 281 0.64 -4.43 -0.05
N CYS A 282 1.45 -3.39 -0.03
CA CYS A 282 2.84 -3.44 -0.47
C CYS A 282 3.74 -3.05 0.70
N PRO A 283 4.71 -3.89 1.06
CA PRO A 283 5.69 -3.54 2.07
C PRO A 283 6.52 -2.32 1.64
N HIS A 284 6.91 -1.49 2.60
CA HIS A 284 7.94 -0.50 2.38
C HIS A 284 9.31 -1.09 2.71
N ASN A 285 10.31 -0.66 2.00
CA ASN A 285 11.70 -0.98 2.31
C ASN A 285 12.65 0.10 1.80
N THR A 286 13.82 0.19 2.42
CA THR A 286 14.94 0.97 1.93
C THR A 286 16.24 0.42 2.49
N LEU A 287 17.39 0.89 2.01
CA LEU A 287 18.67 0.68 2.68
C LEU A 287 18.72 1.58 3.91
N LYS A 288 18.68 0.98 5.10
CA LYS A 288 18.63 1.69 6.38
C LYS A 288 20.02 2.18 6.80
N HIS A 289 20.13 3.49 7.07
CA HIS A 289 21.39 4.10 7.50
C HIS A 289 21.87 3.67 8.90
N GLU A 290 20.95 3.19 9.73
CA GLU A 290 21.23 2.66 11.06
C GLU A 290 21.72 1.21 11.05
N ILE A 291 21.63 0.49 9.91
CA ILE A 291 22.14 -0.87 9.72
C ILE A 291 23.48 -0.78 9.00
N PRO A 292 24.62 -1.18 9.64
CA PRO A 292 25.95 -0.95 9.06
C PRO A 292 26.15 -1.54 7.66
N GLU A 293 25.63 -2.74 7.40
CA GLU A 293 25.74 -3.42 6.10
C GLU A 293 24.94 -2.70 5.03
N GLU A 294 23.75 -2.20 5.35
CA GLU A 294 22.89 -1.47 4.41
C GLU A 294 23.45 -0.07 4.13
N GLU A 295 23.99 0.59 5.15
CA GLU A 295 24.68 1.87 5.00
C GLU A 295 25.94 1.72 4.13
N ALA A 296 26.71 0.65 4.29
CA ALA A 296 27.86 0.36 3.45
C ALA A 296 27.44 0.17 1.98
N CYS A 297 26.35 -0.56 1.75
CA CYS A 297 25.77 -0.74 0.41
C CYS A 297 25.32 0.61 -0.19
N TYR A 298 24.61 1.43 0.58
CA TYR A 298 24.16 2.77 0.14
C TYR A 298 25.35 3.65 -0.27
N ARG A 299 26.40 3.72 0.57
CA ARG A 299 27.61 4.49 0.27
C ARG A 299 28.30 4.00 -0.99
N LYS A 300 28.41 2.68 -1.15
CA LYS A 300 29.00 2.09 -2.35
C LYS A 300 28.21 2.44 -3.62
N LEU A 301 26.89 2.38 -3.56
CA LEU A 301 26.04 2.80 -4.67
C LEU A 301 26.19 4.30 -4.99
N ALA A 302 26.34 5.14 -3.97
CA ALA A 302 26.58 6.58 -4.15
C ALA A 302 27.94 6.84 -4.83
N GLU A 303 29.01 6.13 -4.44
CA GLU A 303 30.32 6.18 -5.10
C GLU A 303 30.23 5.76 -6.57
N ILE A 304 29.57 4.60 -6.83
CA ILE A 304 29.34 4.08 -8.18
C ILE A 304 28.61 5.10 -9.06
N ALA A 305 27.52 5.68 -8.54
CA ALA A 305 26.73 6.68 -9.24
C ALA A 305 27.55 7.94 -9.57
N ALA A 306 28.36 8.42 -8.61
CA ALA A 306 29.22 9.60 -8.80
C ALA A 306 30.37 9.34 -9.81
N GLU A 307 31.02 8.17 -9.74
CA GLU A 307 32.10 7.78 -10.66
C GLU A 307 31.56 7.57 -12.09
N PHE A 308 30.48 6.80 -12.21
CA PHE A 308 29.86 6.52 -13.51
C PHE A 308 29.24 7.77 -14.14
N GLY A 309 28.67 8.67 -13.33
CA GLY A 309 28.14 9.96 -13.79
C GLY A 309 29.20 10.80 -14.53
N LYS A 310 30.42 10.87 -13.96
CA LYS A 310 31.55 11.56 -14.61
C LYS A 310 31.96 10.90 -15.94
N GLN A 311 31.92 9.55 -16.02
CA GLN A 311 32.29 8.82 -17.23
C GLN A 311 31.24 8.92 -18.33
N SER A 312 29.96 8.97 -17.98
CA SER A 312 28.82 8.99 -18.90
C SER A 312 28.29 10.38 -19.23
N ASN A 313 28.79 11.43 -18.55
CA ASN A 313 28.27 12.79 -18.59
C ASN A 313 26.77 12.87 -18.19
N GLU A 314 26.36 12.03 -17.25
CA GLU A 314 25.01 12.00 -16.66
C GLU A 314 25.09 12.45 -15.19
N THR A 315 23.99 13.01 -14.70
CA THR A 315 23.84 13.36 -13.28
C THR A 315 22.94 12.34 -12.60
N TYR A 316 23.44 11.75 -11.53
CA TYR A 316 22.68 10.79 -10.71
C TYR A 316 22.41 11.34 -9.33
N GLU A 317 21.23 11.01 -8.78
CA GLU A 317 20.86 11.29 -7.40
C GLU A 317 20.24 10.03 -6.80
N LEU A 318 20.64 9.70 -5.56
CA LEU A 318 20.09 8.57 -4.82
C LEU A 318 18.94 9.07 -3.95
N ASN A 319 17.78 8.48 -4.16
CA ASN A 319 16.61 8.64 -3.29
C ASN A 319 16.29 7.30 -2.60
N GLN A 320 15.71 7.36 -1.42
CA GLN A 320 15.45 6.16 -0.63
C GLN A 320 14.23 5.38 -1.10
N PHE A 321 13.21 6.06 -1.62
CA PHE A 321 11.94 5.42 -1.96
C PHE A 321 11.53 5.67 -3.40
N PHE A 322 11.42 4.61 -4.17
CA PHE A 322 10.72 4.66 -5.44
C PHE A 322 9.26 5.08 -5.20
N PRO A 323 8.76 6.12 -5.88
CA PRO A 323 7.51 6.78 -5.49
C PRO A 323 6.22 6.05 -5.91
N SER A 324 6.36 4.89 -6.55
CA SER A 324 5.25 4.06 -7.04
C SER A 324 5.37 2.63 -6.51
N LEU A 325 4.34 1.82 -6.74
CA LEU A 325 4.40 0.39 -6.46
C LEU A 325 5.37 -0.27 -7.43
N THR A 326 6.10 -1.27 -6.95
CA THR A 326 7.10 -1.97 -7.75
C THR A 326 7.40 -3.34 -7.15
N ASP A 327 7.89 -4.27 -7.94
CA ASP A 327 8.24 -5.63 -7.50
C ASP A 327 9.31 -5.64 -6.42
N SER A 328 10.22 -4.66 -6.39
CA SER A 328 11.25 -4.55 -5.34
C SER A 328 10.68 -4.39 -3.94
N SER A 329 9.43 -3.95 -3.80
CA SER A 329 8.73 -3.88 -2.50
C SER A 329 8.62 -5.24 -1.80
N TYR A 330 8.65 -6.35 -2.57
CA TYR A 330 8.43 -7.70 -2.05
C TYR A 330 9.72 -8.49 -1.77
N LEU A 331 10.89 -7.88 -1.95
CA LEU A 331 12.19 -8.53 -1.75
C LEU A 331 12.77 -8.31 -0.35
N LYS A 332 12.37 -7.24 0.31
CA LYS A 332 12.79 -6.86 1.68
C LYS A 332 11.61 -6.27 2.43
N ILE A 333 11.51 -6.52 3.72
CA ILE A 333 10.45 -5.98 4.59
C ILE A 333 11.08 -5.32 5.81
N ASP A 334 10.82 -4.03 5.97
CA ASP A 334 11.27 -3.27 7.14
C ASP A 334 10.27 -3.30 8.31
N ASP A 335 9.05 -3.78 8.07
CA ASP A 335 8.00 -3.90 9.08
C ASP A 335 8.39 -4.85 10.24
N SER A 336 8.09 -4.44 11.47
CA SER A 336 8.22 -5.30 12.65
C SER A 336 7.19 -6.43 12.64
N ASP A 337 7.46 -7.50 13.39
CA ASP A 337 6.50 -8.61 13.55
C ASP A 337 5.16 -8.14 14.13
N GLN A 338 5.19 -7.11 15.00
CA GLN A 338 3.99 -6.49 15.55
C GLN A 338 3.20 -5.72 14.48
N SER A 339 3.88 -5.02 13.59
CA SER A 339 3.26 -4.34 12.45
C SER A 339 2.56 -5.35 11.53
N ILE A 340 3.25 -6.43 11.16
CA ILE A 340 2.70 -7.51 10.36
C ILE A 340 1.48 -8.17 11.03
N ALA A 341 1.56 -8.46 12.33
CA ALA A 341 0.45 -9.02 13.08
C ALA A 341 -0.77 -8.08 13.13
N CYS A 342 -0.53 -6.78 13.32
CA CYS A 342 -1.57 -5.76 13.29
C CYS A 342 -2.25 -5.67 11.91
N LEU A 343 -1.46 -5.71 10.83
CA LEU A 343 -1.97 -5.76 9.45
C LEU A 343 -2.91 -6.96 9.28
N LYS A 344 -2.41 -8.17 9.53
CA LYS A 344 -3.18 -9.42 9.34
C LYS A 344 -4.45 -9.45 10.18
N ARG A 345 -4.38 -8.98 11.44
CA ARG A 345 -5.54 -8.92 12.33
C ARG A 345 -6.66 -8.02 11.81
N ASN A 346 -6.30 -6.92 11.14
CA ASN A 346 -7.25 -5.92 10.66
C ASN A 346 -7.48 -5.97 9.14
N PHE A 347 -6.97 -6.98 8.47
CA PHE A 347 -7.20 -7.19 7.05
C PHE A 347 -8.29 -8.27 6.88
N ALA A 348 -9.46 -7.87 6.37
CA ALA A 348 -10.58 -8.77 6.19
C ALA A 348 -10.21 -9.92 5.22
N GLN A 349 -10.15 -11.15 5.73
CA GLN A 349 -9.84 -12.37 4.97
C GLN A 349 -8.45 -12.33 4.28
N TYR A 350 -7.41 -11.87 5.00
CA TYR A 350 -6.04 -11.75 4.48
C TYR A 350 -5.56 -13.00 3.75
N ASP A 351 -5.61 -14.16 4.39
CA ASP A 351 -5.10 -15.43 3.86
C ASP A 351 -5.85 -15.93 2.62
N LYS A 352 -7.06 -15.42 2.38
CA LYS A 352 -7.91 -15.81 1.24
C LYS A 352 -7.83 -14.81 0.10
N LEU A 353 -7.76 -13.52 0.40
CA LEU A 353 -7.88 -12.47 -0.61
C LEU A 353 -6.53 -11.93 -1.08
N TYR A 354 -5.52 -11.94 -0.20
CA TYR A 354 -4.21 -11.38 -0.51
C TYR A 354 -3.10 -11.95 0.38
N ALA A 355 -2.81 -13.22 0.24
CA ALA A 355 -1.79 -13.90 1.03
C ALA A 355 -0.38 -13.57 0.54
N VAL A 356 0.24 -12.53 1.11
CA VAL A 356 1.66 -12.22 0.88
C VAL A 356 2.51 -13.01 1.87
N PRO A 357 3.56 -13.74 1.44
CA PRO A 357 4.39 -14.58 2.31
C PRO A 357 5.42 -13.74 3.10
N LEU A 358 4.93 -12.82 3.95
CA LEU A 358 5.72 -11.78 4.62
C LEU A 358 6.88 -12.34 5.45
N GLU A 359 6.67 -13.44 6.16
CA GLU A 359 7.70 -14.10 6.98
C GLU A 359 8.86 -14.64 6.12
N ARG A 360 8.55 -15.14 4.93
CA ARG A 360 9.54 -15.68 4.01
C ARG A 360 10.33 -14.57 3.35
N MET A 361 9.64 -13.50 2.92
CA MET A 361 10.27 -12.30 2.38
C MET A 361 11.21 -11.66 3.41
N LYS A 362 10.78 -11.55 4.67
CA LYS A 362 11.60 -11.06 5.77
C LYS A 362 12.84 -11.91 6.02
N LYS A 363 12.74 -13.24 5.83
CA LYS A 363 13.87 -14.17 5.96
C LYS A 363 14.86 -14.05 4.81
N LEU A 364 14.37 -13.87 3.57
CA LEU A 364 15.22 -13.64 2.40
C LEU A 364 15.95 -12.32 2.49
N ASN A 365 15.28 -11.26 2.92
CA ASN A 365 15.82 -9.93 3.17
C ASN A 365 16.79 -9.46 2.08
N ILE A 366 16.32 -9.45 0.82
CA ILE A 366 17.15 -9.09 -0.33
C ILE A 366 17.12 -7.56 -0.51
N PRO A 367 18.23 -6.85 -0.27
CA PRO A 367 18.31 -5.43 -0.55
C PRO A 367 18.00 -5.16 -2.02
N ALA A 368 17.16 -4.18 -2.30
CA ALA A 368 16.73 -3.90 -3.66
C ALA A 368 16.91 -2.42 -4.01
N VAL A 369 17.38 -2.18 -5.24
CA VAL A 369 17.53 -0.83 -5.81
C VAL A 369 16.87 -0.76 -7.18
N ASN A 370 16.38 0.41 -7.56
CA ASN A 370 15.81 0.63 -8.88
C ASN A 370 16.74 1.46 -9.75
N PHE A 371 17.23 0.86 -10.83
CA PHE A 371 17.95 1.51 -11.92
C PHE A 371 17.03 1.53 -13.15
N GLY A 372 16.22 2.55 -13.29
CA GLY A 372 15.10 2.55 -14.22
C GLY A 372 15.42 3.05 -15.62
N CYS A 373 14.66 2.55 -16.59
CA CYS A 373 14.57 3.19 -17.90
C CYS A 373 14.01 4.60 -17.76
N TRP A 374 14.65 5.59 -18.39
CA TRP A 374 14.25 6.98 -18.27
C TRP A 374 13.26 7.38 -19.35
N GLY A 375 12.14 7.94 -18.95
CA GLY A 375 11.08 8.31 -19.86
C GLY A 375 10.13 9.37 -19.30
N LYS A 376 8.97 9.52 -19.93
CA LYS A 376 7.90 10.45 -19.53
C LYS A 376 6.53 9.83 -19.78
N ASP A 377 5.55 10.30 -19.01
CA ASP A 377 4.13 10.03 -19.19
C ASP A 377 3.76 8.54 -19.07
N ALA A 378 4.36 7.80 -18.10
CA ALA A 378 3.99 6.41 -17.83
C ALA A 378 2.45 6.25 -17.68
N HIS A 379 1.91 5.15 -18.23
CA HIS A 379 0.47 4.83 -18.27
C HIS A 379 -0.41 5.85 -19.04
N ARG A 380 0.20 6.72 -19.84
CA ARG A 380 -0.54 7.65 -20.71
C ARG A 380 -0.32 7.32 -22.18
N TRP A 381 -1.21 7.75 -23.04
CA TRP A 381 -1.06 7.57 -24.49
C TRP A 381 0.17 8.29 -25.08
N THR A 382 0.77 9.21 -24.34
CA THR A 382 2.01 9.93 -24.69
C THR A 382 3.25 9.29 -24.05
N GLU A 383 3.15 8.10 -23.48
CA GLU A 383 4.26 7.40 -22.86
C GLU A 383 5.42 7.22 -23.84
N ARG A 384 6.62 7.54 -23.38
CA ARG A 384 7.84 7.46 -24.19
C ARG A 384 9.07 7.20 -23.34
N VAL A 385 10.02 6.48 -23.93
CA VAL A 385 11.33 6.19 -23.34
C VAL A 385 12.42 7.01 -24.02
N HIS A 386 13.40 7.47 -23.27
CA HIS A 386 14.59 8.13 -23.78
C HIS A 386 15.60 7.07 -24.23
N VAL A 387 15.66 6.84 -25.53
CA VAL A 387 16.44 5.75 -26.16
C VAL A 387 17.93 5.79 -25.80
N PRO A 388 18.66 6.92 -25.94
CA PRO A 388 20.09 6.95 -25.66
C PRO A 388 20.42 6.53 -24.22
N TYR A 389 19.71 7.08 -23.24
CA TYR A 389 19.93 6.71 -21.84
C TYR A 389 19.57 5.25 -21.58
N SER A 390 18.33 4.85 -21.95
CA SER A 390 17.78 3.56 -21.55
C SER A 390 18.45 2.36 -22.22
N PHE A 391 18.98 2.53 -23.44
CA PHE A 391 19.57 1.42 -24.20
C PHE A 391 21.09 1.50 -24.39
N GLU A 392 21.71 2.64 -24.09
CA GLU A 392 23.17 2.80 -24.25
C GLU A 392 23.86 3.05 -22.89
N VAL A 393 23.30 3.95 -22.05
CA VAL A 393 23.92 4.34 -20.78
C VAL A 393 23.55 3.38 -19.65
N LEU A 394 22.26 3.09 -19.48
CA LEU A 394 21.75 2.25 -18.39
C LEU A 394 22.33 0.85 -18.34
N PRO A 395 22.45 0.10 -19.44
CA PRO A 395 23.09 -1.23 -19.40
C PRO A 395 24.54 -1.15 -18.91
N ARG A 396 25.27 -0.10 -19.27
CA ARG A 396 26.64 0.16 -18.82
C ARG A 396 26.70 0.48 -17.34
N LEU A 397 25.76 1.28 -16.82
CA LEU A 397 25.66 1.56 -15.38
C LEU A 397 25.45 0.26 -14.59
N ILE A 398 24.53 -0.59 -15.03
CA ILE A 398 24.24 -1.85 -14.35
C ILE A 398 25.47 -2.77 -14.38
N THR A 399 26.12 -2.92 -15.54
CA THR A 399 27.33 -3.74 -15.66
C THR A 399 28.46 -3.19 -14.79
N TYR A 400 28.68 -1.86 -14.79
CA TYR A 400 29.68 -1.21 -13.95
C TYR A 400 29.38 -1.42 -12.44
N THR A 401 28.13 -1.39 -12.07
CA THR A 401 27.70 -1.68 -10.69
C THR A 401 28.09 -3.10 -10.28
N PHE A 402 27.83 -4.11 -11.13
CA PHE A 402 28.24 -5.48 -10.86
C PHE A 402 29.76 -5.62 -10.76
N GLU A 403 30.52 -5.03 -11.67
CA GLU A 403 31.98 -5.07 -11.64
C GLU A 403 32.51 -4.50 -10.29
N LYS A 404 31.96 -3.39 -9.84
CA LYS A 404 32.36 -2.76 -8.57
C LYS A 404 31.93 -3.55 -7.33
N LEU A 405 30.77 -4.22 -7.36
CA LEU A 405 30.30 -5.02 -6.23
C LEU A 405 31.02 -6.35 -6.08
N PHE A 406 31.50 -6.97 -7.18
CA PHE A 406 32.11 -8.29 -7.15
C PHE A 406 33.64 -8.28 -7.18
N HIS A 407 34.30 -7.21 -7.63
CA HIS A 407 35.75 -7.11 -7.68
C HIS A 407 36.38 -6.47 -6.42
N GLU A 408 35.63 -5.71 -5.68
CA GLU A 408 36.06 -5.28 -4.36
C GLU A 408 35.45 -6.25 -3.35
N GLU A 409 36.24 -6.79 -2.40
CA GLU A 409 35.74 -7.54 -1.24
C GLU A 409 34.82 -6.60 -0.42
N VAL A 410 33.62 -6.33 -0.95
CA VAL A 410 32.58 -5.71 -0.17
C VAL A 410 32.02 -6.80 0.73
N ILE A 411 32.53 -6.85 1.95
CA ILE A 411 31.89 -7.57 3.04
C ILE A 411 30.58 -6.84 3.30
N LEU A 412 29.52 -7.24 2.60
CA LEU A 412 28.15 -6.88 2.92
C LEU A 412 27.60 -7.84 3.96
#